data_4724d98bb6ed7cc5bce769710367229a
#
_entry.id   4724d98bb6ed7cc5bce769710367229a
#
_cell.length_a   1.000
_cell.length_b   1.000
_cell.length_c   1.000
_cell.angle_alpha   90.00
_cell.angle_beta   90.00
_cell.angle_gamma   90.00
#
_symmetry.space_group_name_H-M   'P 1'
#
loop_
_entity.id
_entity.type
_entity.pdbx_description
1 polymer ?
#
loop_
_entity_poly.entity_id
_entity_poly.type
_entity_poly.pdbx_seq_one_letter_code
_entity_poly.pdbx_strand_id
1 'polypeptide(L)'
;MEVDEDPVRLAHLRRQQLNLLARQATRSPFVIAIVAAVLAYVVSGHAPLYQVGLWGVALVALLFVRRAYALRQLHNPPVDVQRALGHMVWLAFAAGVFTGSAGPLFFPPLHAEGRALLTMILVCWTAGGVSTAAAYARAFYAYVAPALLPLVLLWSIAGDPQSIAVAVLILLFGLIQVFFVRDNERVVRESFVIRYENERLLEALERERQEVLFARDRAEEANRAKSQFLAAASHDLRQPLHALSLFSATLTLRAADGTTAEIAGHINKALASLSTLVDSLLYISKLDAGAVRPELQRVNVRALIERIEAEYRPVAREKGLSFRVAPADAHVDTDPLLLERVVRNLVDNAFKYTAAGSVSLDIELDEQTVRIAVRDTGAGIPKCERERIFEEFYQVGNPERDRGKGLGLGLAIVRRLARLLGLEVELESDPGRGSTFAVTLARLSGEIPQPQPPRLPEPLDAGALAGAKVLVVDDEPSVRVGMRALLESWGCRVAACSGFVEAQRLLDDYALDLDVIIADFRLAQHENGIETVRRLRVRLGDVPALMVSGDTAPERLREAQASGLPFLHKPVSAEKLKETMLAVLRR
;
A
#
# COMPACT_ATOMS: atom_id res chain seq x y z
N MET A 1 40.59 -16.56 13.81
CA MET A 1 39.33 -15.82 13.87
C MET A 1 38.72 -16.14 15.22
N GLU A 2 39.11 -15.39 16.28
CA GLU A 2 38.51 -15.43 17.60
C GLU A 2 37.10 -14.83 17.48
N VAL A 3 36.13 -15.70 17.50
CA VAL A 3 34.72 -15.30 17.59
C VAL A 3 34.53 -14.84 19.02
N ASP A 4 34.31 -13.56 19.19
CA ASP A 4 33.88 -12.94 20.43
C ASP A 4 32.71 -13.76 21.01
N GLU A 5 33.00 -14.54 22.05
CA GLU A 5 32.04 -15.56 22.52
C GLU A 5 31.02 -14.86 23.45
N ASP A 6 29.92 -14.40 22.86
CA ASP A 6 28.75 -13.96 23.61
C ASP A 6 28.42 -15.05 24.69
N PRO A 7 28.51 -14.73 25.97
CA PRO A 7 28.32 -15.70 27.07
C PRO A 7 26.94 -16.39 26.99
N VAL A 8 25.93 -15.72 26.47
CA VAL A 8 24.58 -16.30 26.27
C VAL A 8 24.61 -17.37 25.17
N ARG A 9 25.28 -17.08 24.05
CA ARG A 9 25.46 -18.04 22.94
C ARG A 9 26.24 -19.27 23.37
N LEU A 10 27.31 -19.08 24.16
CA LEU A 10 28.12 -20.19 24.69
C LEU A 10 27.31 -21.06 25.67
N ALA A 11 26.50 -20.47 26.51
CA ALA A 11 25.62 -21.19 27.43
C ALA A 11 24.58 -22.05 26.67
N HIS A 12 23.98 -21.49 25.61
CA HIS A 12 23.05 -22.20 24.73
C HIS A 12 23.73 -23.37 24.01
N LEU A 13 24.91 -23.18 23.45
CA LEU A 13 25.69 -24.22 22.79
C LEU A 13 26.00 -25.38 23.75
N ARG A 14 26.51 -25.10 24.96
CA ARG A 14 26.81 -26.10 25.98
C ARG A 14 25.58 -26.90 26.39
N ARG A 15 24.45 -26.23 26.53
CA ARG A 15 23.17 -26.89 26.85
C ARG A 15 22.72 -27.83 25.74
N GLN A 16 22.89 -27.47 24.48
CA GLN A 16 22.61 -28.36 23.36
C GLN A 16 23.56 -29.55 23.29
N GLN A 17 24.87 -29.33 23.53
CA GLN A 17 25.85 -30.40 23.59
C GLN A 17 25.48 -31.40 24.68
N LEU A 18 25.08 -30.96 25.87
CA LEU A 18 24.62 -31.82 26.94
C LEU A 18 23.38 -32.61 26.54
N ASN A 19 22.39 -31.97 25.93
CA ASN A 19 21.16 -32.61 25.49
C ASN A 19 21.42 -33.69 24.43
N LEU A 20 22.30 -33.41 23.45
CA LEU A 20 22.69 -34.40 22.43
C LEU A 20 23.41 -35.62 23.04
N LEU A 21 24.41 -35.37 23.90
CA LEU A 21 25.11 -36.44 24.62
C LEU A 21 24.15 -37.26 25.49
N ALA A 22 23.23 -36.63 26.21
CA ALA A 22 22.28 -37.29 27.06
C ALA A 22 21.31 -38.18 26.24
N ARG A 23 20.76 -37.65 25.13
CA ARG A 23 19.89 -38.43 24.23
C ARG A 23 20.59 -39.66 23.65
N GLN A 24 21.85 -39.50 23.25
CA GLN A 24 22.63 -40.64 22.72
C GLN A 24 22.95 -41.68 23.81
N ALA A 25 23.31 -41.24 25.01
CA ALA A 25 23.56 -42.12 26.15
C ALA A 25 22.34 -42.94 26.58
N THR A 26 21.12 -42.49 26.29
CA THR A 26 19.89 -43.26 26.58
C THR A 26 19.66 -44.43 25.63
N ARG A 27 20.18 -44.39 24.41
CA ARG A 27 20.02 -45.40 23.35
C ARG A 27 21.15 -46.46 23.34
N SER A 28 22.36 -46.06 23.73
CA SER A 28 23.56 -46.89 23.64
C SER A 28 23.56 -48.19 24.46
N PRO A 29 22.93 -48.32 25.65
CA PRO A 29 23.04 -49.53 26.49
C PRO A 29 22.59 -50.81 25.82
N PHE A 30 21.53 -50.74 24.98
CA PHE A 30 20.96 -51.93 24.34
C PHE A 30 21.91 -52.52 23.27
N VAL A 31 22.51 -51.64 22.45
CA VAL A 31 23.45 -52.08 21.42
C VAL A 31 24.71 -52.65 22.05
N ILE A 32 25.21 -51.98 23.10
CA ILE A 32 26.42 -52.37 23.80
C ILE A 32 26.22 -53.73 24.52
N ALA A 33 25.03 -53.97 25.08
CA ALA A 33 24.71 -55.28 25.71
C ALA A 33 24.77 -56.42 24.70
N ILE A 34 24.31 -56.20 23.46
CA ILE A 34 24.42 -57.21 22.39
C ILE A 34 25.90 -57.48 22.05
N VAL A 35 26.72 -56.42 21.89
CA VAL A 35 28.14 -56.60 21.61
C VAL A 35 28.88 -57.29 22.75
N ALA A 36 28.53 -56.96 24.00
CA ALA A 36 29.09 -57.65 25.19
C ALA A 36 28.69 -59.13 25.24
N ALA A 37 27.48 -59.49 24.83
CA ALA A 37 27.04 -60.88 24.75
C ALA A 37 27.81 -61.66 23.67
N VAL A 38 28.06 -61.05 22.51
CA VAL A 38 28.90 -61.63 21.43
C VAL A 38 30.35 -61.82 21.93
N LEU A 39 30.90 -60.84 22.65
CA LEU A 39 32.24 -60.92 23.23
C LEU A 39 32.29 -62.06 24.25
N ALA A 40 31.29 -62.16 25.15
CA ALA A 40 31.17 -63.23 26.14
C ALA A 40 31.12 -64.61 25.47
N TYR A 41 30.41 -64.75 24.35
CA TYR A 41 30.36 -66.03 23.60
C TYR A 41 31.72 -66.38 23.02
N VAL A 42 32.46 -65.41 22.40
CA VAL A 42 33.79 -65.62 21.84
C VAL A 42 34.82 -66.06 22.89
N VAL A 43 34.70 -65.54 24.09
CA VAL A 43 35.63 -65.82 25.21
C VAL A 43 35.20 -67.09 26.01
N SER A 44 33.94 -67.48 25.88
CA SER A 44 33.42 -68.72 26.57
C SER A 44 34.22 -69.97 26.11
N GLY A 45 34.67 -70.75 27.03
CA GLY A 45 35.53 -71.93 26.76
C GLY A 45 37.03 -71.64 26.88
N HIS A 46 37.48 -70.39 26.95
CA HIS A 46 38.87 -69.99 27.11
C HIS A 46 39.15 -69.27 28.42
N ALA A 47 38.15 -68.63 28.98
CA ALA A 47 38.24 -67.90 30.25
C ALA A 47 37.20 -68.43 31.25
N PRO A 48 37.43 -68.36 32.59
CA PRO A 48 36.46 -68.76 33.59
C PRO A 48 35.13 -68.01 33.46
N LEU A 49 34.01 -68.79 33.40
CA LEU A 49 32.66 -68.19 33.19
C LEU A 49 32.28 -67.17 34.24
N TYR A 50 32.76 -67.29 35.49
CA TYR A 50 32.49 -66.28 36.52
C TYR A 50 33.15 -64.91 36.24
N GLN A 51 34.35 -64.93 35.62
CA GLN A 51 35.04 -63.66 35.24
C GLN A 51 34.30 -62.94 34.08
N VAL A 52 33.89 -63.75 33.07
CA VAL A 52 33.11 -63.22 31.94
C VAL A 52 31.75 -62.70 32.44
N GLY A 53 31.07 -63.44 33.31
CA GLY A 53 29.80 -62.98 33.87
C GLY A 53 29.92 -61.73 34.74
N LEU A 54 30.93 -61.69 35.65
CA LEU A 54 31.16 -60.53 36.51
C LEU A 54 31.49 -59.28 35.72
N TRP A 55 32.38 -59.38 34.68
CA TRP A 55 32.72 -58.31 33.79
C TRP A 55 31.48 -57.80 33.02
N GLY A 56 30.66 -58.71 32.44
CA GLY A 56 29.46 -58.35 31.71
C GLY A 56 28.40 -57.67 32.56
N VAL A 57 28.14 -58.16 33.77
CA VAL A 57 27.18 -57.55 34.71
C VAL A 57 27.66 -56.17 35.14
N ALA A 58 28.93 -56.00 35.47
CA ALA A 58 29.47 -54.70 35.88
C ALA A 58 29.44 -53.67 34.75
N LEU A 59 29.72 -54.06 33.51
CA LEU A 59 29.58 -53.21 32.33
C LEU A 59 28.15 -52.75 32.12
N VAL A 60 27.19 -53.71 32.16
CA VAL A 60 25.76 -53.39 31.99
C VAL A 60 25.29 -52.47 33.10
N ALA A 61 25.68 -52.71 34.36
CA ALA A 61 25.36 -51.83 35.48
C ALA A 61 25.87 -50.38 35.26
N LEU A 62 27.13 -50.21 34.79
CA LEU A 62 27.72 -48.92 34.48
C LEU A 62 26.92 -48.21 33.38
N LEU A 63 26.52 -48.92 32.34
CA LEU A 63 25.73 -48.35 31.23
C LEU A 63 24.34 -47.90 31.70
N PHE A 64 23.69 -48.65 32.59
CA PHE A 64 22.41 -48.25 33.22
C PHE A 64 22.58 -47.03 34.12
N VAL A 65 23.65 -46.92 34.90
CA VAL A 65 23.97 -45.70 35.67
C VAL A 65 24.14 -44.51 34.76
N ARG A 66 24.90 -44.66 33.66
CA ARG A 66 25.07 -43.62 32.64
C ARG A 66 23.73 -43.21 32.02
N ARG A 67 22.87 -44.17 31.69
CA ARG A 67 21.52 -43.94 31.16
C ARG A 67 20.64 -43.18 32.16
N ALA A 68 20.62 -43.61 33.42
CA ALA A 68 19.83 -42.98 34.48
C ALA A 68 20.26 -41.53 34.69
N TYR A 69 21.57 -41.29 34.72
CA TYR A 69 22.11 -39.91 34.78
C TYR A 69 21.70 -39.08 33.58
N ALA A 70 21.80 -39.60 32.36
CA ALA A 70 21.40 -38.92 31.12
C ALA A 70 19.90 -38.60 31.12
N LEU A 71 19.03 -39.54 31.50
CA LEU A 71 17.58 -39.29 31.61
C LEU A 71 17.27 -38.21 32.64
N ARG A 72 17.97 -38.20 33.78
CA ARG A 72 17.81 -37.14 34.79
C ARG A 72 18.14 -35.75 34.21
N GLN A 73 19.20 -35.62 33.39
CA GLN A 73 19.59 -34.35 32.77
C GLN A 73 18.57 -33.90 31.71
N LEU A 74 17.91 -34.82 31.02
CA LEU A 74 16.88 -34.49 30.01
C LEU A 74 15.56 -34.02 30.64
N HIS A 75 15.16 -34.63 31.78
CA HIS A 75 13.92 -34.29 32.48
C HIS A 75 14.07 -33.04 33.36
N ASN A 76 15.21 -32.93 34.04
CA ASN A 76 15.52 -31.82 34.95
C ASN A 76 16.81 -31.12 34.49
N PRO A 77 16.70 -30.09 33.64
CA PRO A 77 17.88 -29.39 33.13
C PRO A 77 18.74 -28.82 34.27
N PRO A 78 20.06 -29.08 34.28
CA PRO A 78 20.93 -28.64 35.36
C PRO A 78 21.14 -27.10 35.31
N VAL A 79 21.29 -26.51 36.48
CA VAL A 79 21.69 -25.09 36.64
C VAL A 79 23.13 -24.92 36.13
N ASP A 80 24.03 -25.85 36.51
CA ASP A 80 25.44 -25.85 36.08
C ASP A 80 25.65 -26.88 34.97
N VAL A 81 25.51 -26.46 33.72
CA VAL A 81 25.68 -27.26 32.51
C VAL A 81 27.11 -27.76 32.36
N GLN A 82 28.10 -26.97 32.76
CA GLN A 82 29.51 -27.33 32.63
C GLN A 82 29.89 -28.49 33.56
N ARG A 83 29.38 -28.48 34.79
CA ARG A 83 29.56 -29.59 35.75
C ARG A 83 28.86 -30.85 35.24
N ALA A 84 27.66 -30.73 34.67
CA ALA A 84 26.94 -31.85 34.10
C ALA A 84 27.69 -32.50 32.90
N LEU A 85 28.26 -31.68 32.02
CA LEU A 85 29.14 -32.13 30.94
C LEU A 85 30.39 -32.86 31.50
N GLY A 86 31.01 -32.32 32.55
CA GLY A 86 32.13 -32.98 33.26
C GLY A 86 31.77 -34.36 33.77
N HIS A 87 30.60 -34.55 34.38
CA HIS A 87 30.12 -35.85 34.82
C HIS A 87 29.91 -36.83 33.66
N MET A 88 29.37 -36.36 32.51
CA MET A 88 29.23 -37.19 31.31
C MET A 88 30.58 -37.63 30.74
N VAL A 89 31.62 -36.77 30.82
CA VAL A 89 33.01 -37.15 30.46
C VAL A 89 33.58 -38.19 31.40
N TRP A 90 33.39 -38.09 32.72
CA TRP A 90 33.80 -39.09 33.68
C TRP A 90 33.10 -40.45 33.51
N LEU A 91 31.80 -40.43 33.20
CA LEU A 91 31.05 -41.68 32.88
C LEU A 91 31.55 -42.31 31.59
N ALA A 92 31.94 -41.48 30.58
CA ALA A 92 32.56 -41.97 29.35
C ALA A 92 33.93 -42.60 29.61
N PHE A 93 34.77 -41.96 30.43
CA PHE A 93 36.07 -42.50 30.85
C PHE A 93 35.90 -43.86 31.57
N ALA A 94 35.01 -43.94 32.54
CA ALA A 94 34.73 -45.20 33.23
C ALA A 94 34.28 -46.32 32.27
N ALA A 95 33.44 -45.98 31.31
CA ALA A 95 33.03 -46.93 30.27
C ALA A 95 34.21 -47.38 29.38
N GLY A 96 35.13 -46.44 29.05
CA GLY A 96 36.35 -46.74 28.32
C GLY A 96 37.29 -47.70 29.06
N VAL A 97 37.52 -47.44 30.36
CA VAL A 97 38.32 -48.33 31.25
C VAL A 97 37.71 -49.72 31.31
N PHE A 98 36.38 -49.80 31.48
CA PHE A 98 35.69 -51.08 31.53
C PHE A 98 35.77 -51.82 30.17
N THR A 99 35.57 -51.15 29.05
CA THR A 99 35.71 -51.75 27.71
C THR A 99 37.16 -52.22 27.49
N GLY A 100 38.13 -51.39 27.83
CA GLY A 100 39.56 -51.70 27.64
C GLY A 100 40.05 -52.85 28.55
N SER A 101 39.44 -53.02 29.73
CA SER A 101 39.79 -54.12 30.64
C SER A 101 39.53 -55.52 30.06
N ALA A 102 38.66 -55.63 29.06
CA ALA A 102 38.45 -56.89 28.32
C ALA A 102 39.74 -57.43 27.68
N GLY A 103 40.65 -56.50 27.26
CA GLY A 103 41.97 -56.89 26.75
C GLY A 103 42.81 -57.71 27.76
N PRO A 104 43.25 -57.11 28.86
CA PRO A 104 44.09 -57.80 29.86
C PRO A 104 43.39 -59.00 30.47
N LEU A 105 42.03 -58.99 30.60
CA LEU A 105 41.30 -60.10 31.17
C LEU A 105 41.13 -61.33 30.26
N PHE A 106 40.92 -61.09 28.96
CA PHE A 106 40.51 -62.18 28.07
C PHE A 106 41.51 -62.47 26.92
N PHE A 107 42.45 -61.57 26.62
CA PHE A 107 43.42 -61.76 25.55
C PHE A 107 44.44 -62.92 25.85
N PRO A 108 44.99 -63.03 27.07
CA PRO A 108 46.03 -64.07 27.34
C PRO A 108 45.58 -65.51 27.12
N PRO A 109 44.36 -65.97 27.55
CA PRO A 109 43.93 -67.33 27.37
C PRO A 109 43.54 -67.69 25.93
N LEU A 110 43.38 -66.73 25.03
CA LEU A 110 42.89 -66.93 23.65
C LEU A 110 44.03 -67.39 22.71
N HIS A 111 43.70 -68.25 21.75
CA HIS A 111 44.54 -68.56 20.60
C HIS A 111 44.58 -67.38 19.62
N ALA A 112 45.44 -67.38 18.59
CA ALA A 112 45.64 -66.31 17.65
C ALA A 112 44.33 -65.82 16.99
N GLU A 113 43.46 -66.71 16.54
CA GLU A 113 42.18 -66.37 15.92
C GLU A 113 41.23 -65.69 16.94
N GLY A 114 41.17 -66.21 18.17
CA GLY A 114 40.37 -65.60 19.23
C GLY A 114 40.86 -64.22 19.65
N ARG A 115 42.20 -63.98 19.68
CA ARG A 115 42.81 -62.67 19.92
C ARG A 115 42.47 -61.67 18.82
N ALA A 116 42.50 -62.11 17.55
CA ALA A 116 42.12 -61.27 16.41
C ALA A 116 40.65 -60.89 16.47
N LEU A 117 39.74 -61.85 16.80
CA LEU A 117 38.32 -61.61 16.89
C LEU A 117 37.97 -60.69 18.08
N LEU A 118 38.58 -60.89 19.26
CA LEU A 118 38.44 -59.99 20.41
C LEU A 118 38.87 -58.56 20.05
N THR A 119 40.01 -58.42 19.36
CA THR A 119 40.54 -57.14 18.89
C THR A 119 39.57 -56.46 17.94
N MET A 120 39.07 -57.18 16.93
CA MET A 120 38.09 -56.66 15.99
C MET A 120 36.81 -56.18 16.68
N ILE A 121 36.26 -56.94 17.63
CA ILE A 121 35.07 -56.54 18.39
C ILE A 121 35.31 -55.28 19.17
N LEU A 122 36.41 -55.18 19.92
CA LEU A 122 36.72 -54.00 20.75
C LEU A 122 36.99 -52.74 19.89
N VAL A 123 37.71 -52.88 18.77
CA VAL A 123 37.99 -51.79 17.83
C VAL A 123 36.70 -51.30 17.16
N CYS A 124 35.86 -52.25 16.66
CA CYS A 124 34.56 -51.90 16.07
C CYS A 124 33.61 -51.25 17.10
N TRP A 125 33.70 -51.70 18.36
CA TRP A 125 32.89 -51.12 19.43
C TRP A 125 33.25 -49.63 19.67
N THR A 126 34.53 -49.26 19.65
CA THR A 126 34.95 -47.85 19.79
C THR A 126 34.45 -46.98 18.63
N ALA A 127 34.32 -47.54 17.39
CA ALA A 127 33.75 -46.82 16.27
C ALA A 127 32.30 -46.36 16.49
N GLY A 128 31.49 -47.19 17.18
CA GLY A 128 30.14 -46.81 17.60
C GLY A 128 30.13 -45.61 18.57
N GLY A 129 31.24 -45.38 19.29
CA GLY A 129 31.41 -44.24 20.17
C GLY A 129 31.54 -42.89 19.42
N VAL A 130 32.02 -42.89 18.18
CA VAL A 130 32.19 -41.68 17.34
C VAL A 130 30.84 -40.98 17.16
N SER A 131 29.80 -41.72 16.77
CA SER A 131 28.47 -41.16 16.56
C SER A 131 27.83 -40.68 17.87
N THR A 132 28.10 -41.40 18.98
CA THR A 132 27.50 -41.08 20.31
C THR A 132 28.16 -39.89 21.00
N ALA A 133 29.36 -39.51 20.64
CA ALA A 133 30.10 -38.40 21.22
C ALA A 133 30.34 -37.21 20.24
N ALA A 134 29.74 -37.26 19.04
CA ALA A 134 29.91 -36.29 18.00
C ALA A 134 29.64 -34.83 18.43
N ALA A 135 28.80 -34.61 19.43
CA ALA A 135 28.46 -33.29 19.94
C ALA A 135 29.52 -32.71 20.89
N TYR A 136 30.35 -33.57 21.50
CA TYR A 136 31.33 -33.15 22.53
C TYR A 136 32.55 -34.07 22.55
N ALA A 137 33.58 -33.72 21.78
CA ALA A 137 34.75 -34.54 21.53
C ALA A 137 35.49 -34.98 22.81
N ARG A 138 35.49 -34.15 23.86
CA ARG A 138 36.13 -34.48 25.14
C ARG A 138 35.60 -35.77 25.76
N ALA A 139 34.29 -36.06 25.59
CA ALA A 139 33.68 -37.31 26.07
C ALA A 139 34.21 -38.52 25.26
N PHE A 140 34.46 -38.35 23.97
CA PHE A 140 35.06 -39.42 23.15
C PHE A 140 36.52 -39.67 23.51
N TYR A 141 37.33 -38.62 23.68
CA TYR A 141 38.75 -38.78 24.06
C TYR A 141 38.88 -39.51 25.38
N ALA A 142 38.05 -39.16 26.38
CA ALA A 142 38.01 -39.83 27.66
C ALA A 142 37.62 -41.30 27.55
N TYR A 143 36.83 -41.69 26.56
CA TYR A 143 36.41 -43.06 26.32
C TYR A 143 37.43 -43.90 25.51
N VAL A 144 37.92 -43.37 24.37
CA VAL A 144 38.67 -44.15 23.38
C VAL A 144 40.09 -44.52 23.85
N ALA A 145 40.74 -43.61 24.57
CA ALA A 145 42.12 -43.86 25.03
C ALA A 145 42.18 -45.06 26.01
N PRO A 146 41.42 -45.11 27.12
CA PRO A 146 41.46 -46.26 28.03
C PRO A 146 40.84 -47.54 27.39
N ALA A 147 40.01 -47.44 26.36
CA ALA A 147 39.45 -48.57 25.66
C ALA A 147 40.48 -49.28 24.73
N LEU A 148 41.33 -48.53 24.03
CA LEU A 148 42.25 -49.08 23.04
C LEU A 148 43.70 -49.25 23.52
N LEU A 149 44.20 -48.39 24.45
CA LEU A 149 45.60 -48.46 24.90
C LEU A 149 45.98 -49.82 25.51
N PRO A 150 45.18 -50.49 26.36
CA PRO A 150 45.49 -51.81 26.84
C PRO A 150 45.70 -52.85 25.75
N LEU A 151 44.90 -52.76 24.67
CA LEU A 151 44.97 -53.66 23.53
C LEU A 151 46.22 -53.42 22.70
N VAL A 152 46.59 -52.14 22.45
CA VAL A 152 47.85 -51.74 21.80
C VAL A 152 49.04 -52.31 22.57
N LEU A 153 49.05 -52.16 23.89
CA LEU A 153 50.13 -52.69 24.75
C LEU A 153 50.22 -54.21 24.66
N LEU A 154 49.11 -54.94 24.72
CA LEU A 154 49.12 -56.41 24.64
C LEU A 154 49.70 -56.95 23.33
N TRP A 155 49.29 -56.36 22.21
CA TRP A 155 49.83 -56.69 20.90
C TRP A 155 51.30 -56.30 20.75
N SER A 156 51.72 -55.18 21.34
CA SER A 156 53.14 -54.73 21.31
C SER A 156 54.05 -55.66 22.12
N ILE A 157 53.59 -56.20 23.27
CA ILE A 157 54.34 -57.12 24.13
C ILE A 157 54.56 -58.49 23.47
N ALA A 158 53.65 -58.93 22.59
CA ALA A 158 53.82 -60.20 21.84
C ALA A 158 55.07 -60.20 20.99
N GLY A 159 55.57 -59.06 20.49
CA GLY A 159 56.95 -58.85 19.98
C GLY A 159 57.24 -59.36 18.59
N ASP A 160 56.35 -60.11 17.96
CA ASP A 160 56.50 -60.56 16.60
C ASP A 160 56.05 -59.49 15.58
N PRO A 161 56.55 -59.46 14.34
CA PRO A 161 56.27 -58.41 13.37
C PRO A 161 54.76 -58.25 13.05
N GLN A 162 53.98 -59.33 13.08
CA GLN A 162 52.56 -59.29 12.79
C GLN A 162 51.79 -58.66 13.94
N SER A 163 52.13 -58.98 15.18
CA SER A 163 51.57 -58.40 16.39
C SER A 163 51.86 -56.89 16.50
N ILE A 164 53.08 -56.47 16.14
CA ILE A 164 53.43 -55.05 16.10
C ILE A 164 52.63 -54.33 15.01
N ALA A 165 52.43 -54.95 13.84
CA ALA A 165 51.61 -54.35 12.78
C ALA A 165 50.15 -54.15 13.22
N VAL A 166 49.57 -55.12 13.96
CA VAL A 166 48.21 -55.00 14.53
C VAL A 166 48.15 -53.86 15.55
N ALA A 167 49.14 -53.75 16.45
CA ALA A 167 49.21 -52.63 17.41
C ALA A 167 49.21 -51.27 16.75
N VAL A 168 50.01 -51.12 15.66
CA VAL A 168 50.07 -49.88 14.86
C VAL A 168 48.73 -49.60 14.18
N LEU A 169 48.06 -50.64 13.63
CA LEU A 169 46.75 -50.47 13.00
C LEU A 169 45.69 -50.03 14.01
N ILE A 170 45.69 -50.58 15.24
CA ILE A 170 44.76 -50.15 16.31
C ILE A 170 45.01 -48.67 16.67
N LEU A 171 46.27 -48.28 16.80
CA LEU A 171 46.64 -46.90 17.11
C LEU A 171 46.20 -45.93 15.99
N LEU A 172 46.50 -46.27 14.72
CA LEU A 172 46.08 -45.48 13.55
C LEU A 172 44.54 -45.34 13.50
N PHE A 173 43.83 -46.46 13.74
CA PHE A 173 42.37 -46.44 13.77
C PHE A 173 41.82 -45.53 14.88
N GLY A 174 42.41 -45.54 16.09
CA GLY A 174 42.06 -44.65 17.16
C GLY A 174 42.28 -43.19 16.83
N LEU A 175 43.42 -42.88 16.16
CA LEU A 175 43.73 -41.51 15.67
C LEU A 175 42.72 -41.03 14.63
N ILE A 176 42.36 -41.88 13.67
CA ILE A 176 41.33 -41.57 12.69
C ILE A 176 40.01 -41.26 13.35
N GLN A 177 39.58 -42.06 14.34
CA GLN A 177 38.34 -41.83 15.08
C GLN A 177 38.39 -40.46 15.82
N VAL A 178 39.50 -40.11 16.45
CA VAL A 178 39.70 -38.82 17.10
C VAL A 178 39.52 -37.65 16.11
N PHE A 179 40.10 -37.82 14.91
CA PHE A 179 39.95 -36.84 13.83
C PHE A 179 38.50 -36.68 13.41
N PHE A 180 37.79 -37.77 13.15
CA PHE A 180 36.36 -37.74 12.77
C PHE A 180 35.47 -37.11 13.84
N VAL A 181 35.69 -37.40 15.11
CA VAL A 181 34.90 -36.79 16.20
C VAL A 181 35.12 -35.31 16.28
N ARG A 182 36.38 -34.86 16.11
CA ARG A 182 36.72 -33.42 16.11
C ARG A 182 36.03 -32.68 14.96
N ASP A 183 36.03 -33.29 13.78
CA ASP A 183 35.37 -32.70 12.62
C ASP A 183 33.85 -32.67 12.77
N ASN A 184 33.24 -33.77 13.25
CA ASN A 184 31.82 -33.80 13.57
C ASN A 184 31.41 -32.75 14.63
N GLU A 185 32.22 -32.55 15.70
CA GLU A 185 31.95 -31.52 16.70
C GLU A 185 31.93 -30.13 16.07
N ARG A 186 32.87 -29.89 15.12
CA ARG A 186 32.94 -28.61 14.41
C ARG A 186 31.69 -28.37 13.57
N VAL A 187 31.25 -29.37 12.78
CA VAL A 187 30.05 -29.29 11.94
C VAL A 187 28.78 -29.05 12.80
N VAL A 188 28.65 -29.76 13.92
CA VAL A 188 27.53 -29.57 14.86
C VAL A 188 27.54 -28.16 15.43
N ARG A 189 28.74 -27.63 15.77
CA ARG A 189 28.90 -26.26 16.30
C ARG A 189 28.53 -25.21 15.25
N GLU A 190 29.01 -25.35 14.03
CA GLU A 190 28.69 -24.43 12.92
C GLU A 190 27.20 -24.43 12.58
N SER A 191 26.60 -25.62 12.49
CA SER A 191 25.14 -25.77 12.23
C SER A 191 24.30 -25.11 13.33
N PHE A 192 24.74 -25.19 14.58
CA PHE A 192 24.08 -24.54 15.70
C PHE A 192 24.14 -23.03 15.62
N VAL A 193 25.34 -22.49 15.30
CA VAL A 193 25.57 -21.05 15.14
C VAL A 193 24.64 -20.46 14.08
N ILE A 194 24.61 -21.10 12.91
CA ILE A 194 23.77 -20.65 11.79
C ILE A 194 22.28 -20.68 12.20
N ARG A 195 21.83 -21.73 12.85
CA ARG A 195 20.42 -21.84 13.30
C ARG A 195 20.05 -20.75 14.30
N TYR A 196 20.91 -20.50 15.29
CA TYR A 196 20.69 -19.46 16.30
C TYR A 196 20.63 -18.04 15.70
N GLU A 197 21.52 -17.76 14.73
CA GLU A 197 21.50 -16.48 14.01
C GLU A 197 20.24 -16.32 13.16
N ASN A 198 19.84 -17.39 12.47
CA ASN A 198 18.59 -17.36 11.68
C ASN A 198 17.35 -17.12 12.54
N GLU A 199 17.25 -17.77 13.70
CA GLU A 199 16.13 -17.55 14.64
C GLU A 199 16.10 -16.08 15.10
N ARG A 200 17.22 -15.49 15.47
CA ARG A 200 17.30 -14.07 15.86
C ARG A 200 16.93 -13.12 14.72
N LEU A 201 17.40 -13.42 13.50
CA LEU A 201 17.08 -12.60 12.34
C LEU A 201 15.59 -12.66 12.00
N LEU A 202 14.98 -13.83 12.10
CA LEU A 202 13.53 -14.00 11.89
C LEU A 202 12.71 -13.22 12.92
N GLU A 203 13.09 -13.25 14.20
CA GLU A 203 12.41 -12.47 15.24
C GLU A 203 12.57 -10.94 15.03
N ALA A 204 13.76 -10.49 14.60
CA ALA A 204 14.00 -9.08 14.31
C ALA A 204 13.19 -8.61 13.09
N LEU A 205 13.16 -9.40 12.03
CA LEU A 205 12.39 -9.12 10.81
C LEU A 205 10.87 -9.05 11.10
N GLU A 206 10.36 -9.97 11.94
CA GLU A 206 8.93 -9.97 12.30
C GLU A 206 8.55 -8.72 13.10
N ARG A 207 9.42 -8.25 14.02
CA ARG A 207 9.21 -6.98 14.77
C ARG A 207 9.19 -5.79 13.83
N GLU A 208 10.18 -5.68 12.94
CA GLU A 208 10.27 -4.60 11.96
C GLU A 208 9.03 -4.59 11.04
N ARG A 209 8.61 -5.77 10.58
CA ARG A 209 7.40 -5.91 9.78
C ARG A 209 6.15 -5.40 10.50
N GLN A 210 5.99 -5.74 11.78
CA GLN A 210 4.85 -5.28 12.59
C GLN A 210 4.87 -3.76 12.76
N GLU A 211 6.04 -3.17 13.01
CA GLU A 211 6.19 -1.71 13.11
C GLU A 211 5.79 -1.00 11.80
N VAL A 212 6.24 -1.51 10.65
CA VAL A 212 5.89 -0.95 9.33
C VAL A 212 4.38 -1.06 9.07
N LEU A 213 3.75 -2.19 9.37
CA LEU A 213 2.30 -2.37 9.21
C LEU A 213 1.53 -1.39 10.09
N PHE A 214 1.91 -1.25 11.35
CA PHE A 214 1.27 -0.32 12.28
C PHE A 214 1.43 1.15 11.87
N ALA A 215 2.62 1.54 11.39
CA ALA A 215 2.85 2.88 10.86
C ALA A 215 2.03 3.16 9.60
N ARG A 216 1.91 2.17 8.72
CA ARG A 216 1.07 2.25 7.51
C ARG A 216 -0.40 2.43 7.86
N ASP A 217 -0.94 1.61 8.76
CA ASP A 217 -2.37 1.66 9.14
C ASP A 217 -2.72 3.03 9.76
N ARG A 218 -1.84 3.57 10.60
CA ARG A 218 -1.99 4.93 11.15
C ARG A 218 -1.99 6.01 10.06
N ALA A 219 -1.10 5.89 9.09
CA ALA A 219 -1.04 6.83 7.98
C ALA A 219 -2.31 6.77 7.11
N GLU A 220 -2.85 5.56 6.85
CA GLU A 220 -4.11 5.37 6.13
C GLU A 220 -5.30 5.95 6.89
N GLU A 221 -5.41 5.72 8.20
CA GLU A 221 -6.46 6.30 9.05
C GLU A 221 -6.40 7.83 9.05
N ALA A 222 -5.22 8.41 9.25
CA ALA A 222 -5.03 9.85 9.22
C ALA A 222 -5.42 10.46 7.85
N ASN A 223 -5.09 9.78 6.76
CA ASN A 223 -5.45 10.21 5.41
C ASN A 223 -6.96 10.13 5.16
N ARG A 224 -7.64 9.06 5.64
CA ARG A 224 -9.10 8.95 5.57
C ARG A 224 -9.79 10.04 6.38
N ALA A 225 -9.34 10.29 7.62
CA ALA A 225 -9.89 11.35 8.47
C ALA A 225 -9.71 12.73 7.82
N LYS A 226 -8.54 13.01 7.24
CA LYS A 226 -8.27 14.24 6.46
C LYS A 226 -9.24 14.39 5.30
N SER A 227 -9.49 13.32 4.55
CA SER A 227 -10.39 13.34 3.38
C SER A 227 -11.84 13.60 3.78
N GLN A 228 -12.32 12.97 4.85
CA GLN A 228 -13.66 13.19 5.37
C GLN A 228 -13.85 14.62 5.90
N PHE A 229 -12.88 15.13 6.66
CA PHE A 229 -12.89 16.51 7.14
C PHE A 229 -12.96 17.51 5.99
N LEU A 230 -12.15 17.34 4.96
CA LEU A 230 -12.14 18.22 3.79
C LEU A 230 -13.43 18.14 2.97
N ALA A 231 -14.06 16.97 2.89
CA ALA A 231 -15.35 16.81 2.22
C ALA A 231 -16.48 17.54 2.96
N ALA A 232 -16.51 17.45 4.28
CA ALA A 232 -17.48 18.17 5.12
C ALA A 232 -17.26 19.68 5.06
N ALA A 233 -16.02 20.13 5.27
CA ALA A 233 -15.67 21.56 5.20
C ALA A 233 -15.99 22.19 3.83
N SER A 234 -15.88 21.39 2.75
CA SER A 234 -16.26 21.81 1.39
C SER A 234 -17.71 22.25 1.28
N HIS A 235 -18.58 21.42 1.81
CA HIS A 235 -20.02 21.68 1.80
C HIS A 235 -20.36 22.90 2.64
N ASP A 236 -19.83 22.94 3.87
CA ASP A 236 -20.11 23.98 4.85
C ASP A 236 -19.58 25.36 4.44
N LEU A 237 -18.52 25.42 3.65
CA LEU A 237 -18.02 26.68 3.07
C LEU A 237 -18.81 27.10 1.83
N ARG A 238 -19.29 26.17 1.03
CA ARG A 238 -19.98 26.47 -0.22
C ARG A 238 -21.40 27.00 0.00
N GLN A 239 -22.10 26.55 1.02
CA GLN A 239 -23.45 27.01 1.35
C GLN A 239 -23.53 28.52 1.62
N PRO A 240 -22.76 29.11 2.57
CA PRO A 240 -22.80 30.55 2.81
C PRO A 240 -22.31 31.37 1.61
N LEU A 241 -21.33 30.86 0.85
CA LEU A 241 -20.88 31.53 -0.38
C LEU A 241 -21.99 31.58 -1.44
N HIS A 242 -22.77 30.50 -1.58
CA HIS A 242 -23.91 30.48 -2.49
C HIS A 242 -25.00 31.45 -2.08
N ALA A 243 -25.37 31.48 -0.79
CA ALA A 243 -26.35 32.42 -0.26
C ALA A 243 -25.92 33.89 -0.48
N LEU A 244 -24.63 34.20 -0.19
CA LEU A 244 -24.08 35.53 -0.42
C LEU A 244 -24.08 35.92 -1.92
N SER A 245 -23.83 34.96 -2.81
CA SER A 245 -23.93 35.17 -4.26
C SER A 245 -25.35 35.55 -4.71
N LEU A 246 -26.37 34.84 -4.17
CA LEU A 246 -27.78 35.14 -4.47
C LEU A 246 -28.21 36.52 -3.94
N PHE A 247 -27.78 36.86 -2.72
CA PHE A 247 -28.09 38.18 -2.14
C PHE A 247 -27.40 39.33 -2.93
N SER A 248 -26.14 39.12 -3.30
CA SER A 248 -25.40 40.10 -4.09
C SER A 248 -25.98 40.27 -5.49
N ALA A 249 -26.41 39.20 -6.16
CA ALA A 249 -27.13 39.24 -7.43
C ALA A 249 -28.47 39.99 -7.31
N THR A 250 -29.23 39.72 -6.24
CA THR A 250 -30.49 40.42 -5.97
C THR A 250 -30.26 41.89 -5.71
N LEU A 251 -29.19 42.25 -4.99
CA LEU A 251 -28.82 43.65 -4.75
C LEU A 251 -28.50 44.37 -6.05
N THR A 252 -27.71 43.73 -6.95
CA THR A 252 -27.40 44.27 -8.29
C THR A 252 -28.67 44.56 -9.09
N LEU A 253 -29.67 43.68 -9.05
CA LEU A 253 -30.91 43.83 -9.81
C LEU A 253 -31.87 44.89 -9.20
N ARG A 254 -31.80 45.13 -7.89
CA ARG A 254 -32.64 46.11 -7.18
C ARG A 254 -31.97 47.44 -6.92
N ALA A 255 -30.70 47.58 -7.27
CA ALA A 255 -29.96 48.82 -7.09
C ALA A 255 -30.59 49.94 -7.92
N ALA A 256 -31.04 51.01 -7.24
CA ALA A 256 -31.64 52.19 -7.85
C ALA A 256 -30.56 53.23 -8.26
N ASP A 257 -29.36 53.11 -7.70
CA ASP A 257 -28.22 53.98 -7.94
C ASP A 257 -27.00 53.22 -8.52
N GLY A 258 -26.20 53.90 -9.35
CA GLY A 258 -25.03 53.31 -9.98
C GLY A 258 -23.96 52.83 -8.99
N THR A 259 -23.82 53.51 -7.84
CA THR A 259 -22.81 53.22 -6.83
C THR A 259 -23.12 51.87 -6.12
N THR A 260 -24.39 51.63 -5.77
CA THR A 260 -24.81 50.35 -5.16
C THR A 260 -24.64 49.20 -6.14
N ALA A 261 -24.96 49.39 -7.42
CA ALA A 261 -24.75 48.39 -8.45
C ALA A 261 -23.27 48.06 -8.67
N GLU A 262 -22.41 49.06 -8.63
CA GLU A 262 -20.95 48.87 -8.75
C GLU A 262 -20.36 48.12 -7.56
N ILE A 263 -20.76 48.48 -6.33
CA ILE A 263 -20.36 47.75 -5.11
C ILE A 263 -20.82 46.30 -5.16
N ALA A 264 -22.06 46.02 -5.53
CA ALA A 264 -22.60 44.68 -5.67
C ALA A 264 -21.84 43.88 -6.75
N GLY A 265 -21.46 44.53 -7.86
CA GLY A 265 -20.59 43.94 -8.88
C GLY A 265 -19.21 43.53 -8.34
N HIS A 266 -18.60 44.37 -7.51
CA HIS A 266 -17.33 44.03 -6.83
C HIS A 266 -17.47 42.87 -5.85
N ILE A 267 -18.57 42.83 -5.07
CA ILE A 267 -18.88 41.73 -4.17
C ILE A 267 -19.04 40.41 -4.96
N ASN A 268 -19.78 40.44 -6.09
CA ASN A 268 -19.96 39.24 -6.94
C ASN A 268 -18.62 38.73 -7.49
N LYS A 269 -17.75 39.61 -7.95
CA LYS A 269 -16.39 39.20 -8.42
C LYS A 269 -15.56 38.60 -7.29
N ALA A 270 -15.61 39.18 -6.09
CA ALA A 270 -14.89 38.64 -4.93
C ALA A 270 -15.43 37.27 -4.50
N LEU A 271 -16.74 37.08 -4.48
CA LEU A 271 -17.38 35.82 -4.17
C LEU A 271 -17.05 34.74 -5.20
N ALA A 272 -17.09 35.03 -6.49
CA ALA A 272 -16.70 34.13 -7.56
C ALA A 272 -15.24 33.67 -7.41
N SER A 273 -14.33 34.59 -7.12
CA SER A 273 -12.92 34.30 -6.89
C SER A 273 -12.73 33.40 -5.65
N LEU A 274 -13.43 33.67 -4.55
CA LEU A 274 -13.36 32.89 -3.33
C LEU A 274 -13.92 31.45 -3.54
N SER A 275 -15.03 31.32 -4.25
CA SER A 275 -15.62 30.03 -4.60
C SER A 275 -14.65 29.18 -5.44
N THR A 276 -14.03 29.78 -6.46
CA THR A 276 -13.04 29.11 -7.30
C THR A 276 -11.83 28.63 -6.48
N LEU A 277 -11.39 29.43 -5.50
CA LEU A 277 -10.28 29.11 -4.60
C LEU A 277 -10.64 27.90 -3.72
N VAL A 278 -11.80 27.96 -3.05
CA VAL A 278 -12.29 26.87 -2.18
C VAL A 278 -12.45 25.58 -2.98
N ASP A 279 -13.11 25.63 -4.14
CA ASP A 279 -13.32 24.45 -4.99
C ASP A 279 -12.00 23.84 -5.49
N SER A 280 -11.02 24.68 -5.85
CA SER A 280 -9.71 24.22 -6.32
C SER A 280 -8.91 23.54 -5.20
N LEU A 281 -8.89 24.14 -3.99
CA LEU A 281 -8.20 23.61 -2.81
C LEU A 281 -8.77 22.25 -2.38
N LEU A 282 -10.11 22.16 -2.34
CA LEU A 282 -10.83 20.95 -1.97
C LEU A 282 -10.64 19.86 -3.02
N TYR A 283 -10.58 20.23 -4.30
CA TYR A 283 -10.33 19.28 -5.37
C TYR A 283 -8.90 18.71 -5.32
N ILE A 284 -7.90 19.57 -5.09
CA ILE A 284 -6.50 19.14 -4.86
C ILE A 284 -6.46 18.15 -3.69
N SER A 285 -7.11 18.50 -2.58
CA SER A 285 -7.16 17.63 -1.39
C SER A 285 -7.80 16.27 -1.65
N LYS A 286 -8.87 16.22 -2.48
CA LYS A 286 -9.49 14.96 -2.93
C LYS A 286 -8.57 14.13 -3.82
N LEU A 287 -7.82 14.79 -4.71
CA LEU A 287 -6.82 14.13 -5.56
C LEU A 287 -5.68 13.54 -4.73
N ASP A 288 -5.12 14.30 -3.79
CA ASP A 288 -4.02 13.87 -2.91
C ASP A 288 -4.45 12.74 -1.95
N ALA A 289 -5.72 12.70 -1.57
CA ALA A 289 -6.31 11.64 -0.77
C ALA A 289 -6.67 10.37 -1.57
N GLY A 290 -6.49 10.36 -2.90
CA GLY A 290 -6.88 9.24 -3.75
C GLY A 290 -8.40 9.01 -3.81
N ALA A 291 -9.20 10.01 -3.44
CA ALA A 291 -10.66 9.93 -3.44
C ALA A 291 -11.28 10.05 -4.85
N VAL A 292 -10.51 10.53 -5.82
CA VAL A 292 -10.94 10.63 -7.22
C VAL A 292 -10.50 9.37 -7.95
N ARG A 293 -11.47 8.60 -8.46
CA ARG A 293 -11.21 7.40 -9.28
C ARG A 293 -11.57 7.71 -10.73
N PRO A 294 -10.63 7.60 -11.69
CA PRO A 294 -10.94 7.80 -13.09
C PRO A 294 -11.83 6.67 -13.61
N GLU A 295 -12.84 7.02 -14.38
CA GLU A 295 -13.63 6.06 -15.14
C GLU A 295 -13.23 6.13 -16.60
N LEU A 296 -12.41 5.17 -16.99
CA LEU A 296 -11.93 5.07 -18.35
C LEU A 296 -13.10 4.70 -19.27
N GLN A 297 -13.29 5.50 -20.28
CA GLN A 297 -14.24 5.26 -21.35
C GLN A 297 -13.67 5.76 -22.67
N ARG A 298 -14.22 5.27 -23.75
CA ARG A 298 -13.80 5.66 -25.08
C ARG A 298 -14.30 7.08 -25.39
N VAL A 299 -13.38 8.01 -25.57
CA VAL A 299 -13.65 9.43 -25.76
C VAL A 299 -13.27 9.84 -27.18
N ASN A 300 -14.18 10.53 -27.88
CA ASN A 300 -13.86 11.25 -29.11
C ASN A 300 -13.25 12.61 -28.74
N VAL A 301 -11.96 12.77 -28.99
CA VAL A 301 -11.20 13.98 -28.65
C VAL A 301 -11.71 15.20 -29.43
N ARG A 302 -12.10 15.03 -30.69
CA ARG A 302 -12.68 16.10 -31.51
C ARG A 302 -13.90 16.73 -30.87
N ALA A 303 -14.86 15.89 -30.44
CA ALA A 303 -16.09 16.38 -29.81
C ALA A 303 -15.83 17.12 -28.50
N LEU A 304 -14.82 16.72 -27.74
CA LEU A 304 -14.37 17.43 -26.52
C LEU A 304 -13.80 18.79 -26.87
N ILE A 305 -12.92 18.87 -27.86
CA ILE A 305 -12.27 20.13 -28.28
C ILE A 305 -13.29 21.11 -28.88
N GLU A 306 -14.26 20.64 -29.69
CA GLU A 306 -15.31 21.47 -30.26
C GLU A 306 -16.19 22.14 -29.17
N ARG A 307 -16.48 21.43 -28.08
CA ARG A 307 -17.18 22.03 -26.91
C ARG A 307 -16.37 23.14 -26.26
N ILE A 308 -15.08 22.93 -26.06
CA ILE A 308 -14.17 23.94 -25.51
C ILE A 308 -14.05 25.13 -26.46
N GLU A 309 -13.95 24.90 -27.76
CA GLU A 309 -13.92 25.94 -28.76
C GLU A 309 -15.15 26.85 -28.71
N ALA A 310 -16.34 26.26 -28.67
CA ALA A 310 -17.61 27.00 -28.61
C ALA A 310 -17.66 27.93 -27.39
N GLU A 311 -17.14 27.50 -26.25
CA GLU A 311 -17.12 28.26 -25.00
C GLU A 311 -16.11 29.42 -25.02
N TYR A 312 -14.89 29.20 -25.55
CA TYR A 312 -13.83 30.21 -25.52
C TYR A 312 -13.83 31.16 -26.73
N ARG A 313 -14.56 30.88 -27.78
CA ARG A 313 -14.67 31.76 -28.96
C ARG A 313 -15.24 33.16 -28.62
N PRO A 314 -16.28 33.30 -27.78
CA PRO A 314 -16.74 34.63 -27.30
C PRO A 314 -15.67 35.33 -26.47
N VAL A 315 -14.99 34.63 -25.56
CA VAL A 315 -13.91 35.21 -24.71
C VAL A 315 -12.75 35.74 -25.55
N ALA A 316 -12.38 35.01 -26.61
CA ALA A 316 -11.36 35.43 -27.55
C ALA A 316 -11.73 36.75 -28.25
N ARG A 317 -13.00 36.89 -28.69
CA ARG A 317 -13.51 38.11 -29.33
C ARG A 317 -13.51 39.29 -28.38
N GLU A 318 -13.96 39.09 -27.14
CA GLU A 318 -13.97 40.12 -26.10
C GLU A 318 -12.56 40.66 -25.80
N LYS A 319 -11.57 39.74 -25.75
CA LYS A 319 -10.16 40.11 -25.52
C LYS A 319 -9.41 40.55 -26.77
N GLY A 320 -10.00 40.50 -27.95
CA GLY A 320 -9.34 40.83 -29.22
C GLY A 320 -8.23 39.85 -29.61
N LEU A 321 -8.28 38.62 -29.14
CA LEU A 321 -7.28 37.58 -29.42
C LEU A 321 -7.71 36.72 -30.61
N SER A 322 -6.75 36.29 -31.44
CA SER A 322 -7.00 35.23 -32.45
C SER A 322 -7.04 33.88 -31.78
N PHE A 323 -8.18 33.18 -31.88
CA PHE A 323 -8.33 31.80 -31.39
C PHE A 323 -8.45 30.85 -32.55
N ARG A 324 -7.52 29.90 -32.69
CA ARG A 324 -7.48 28.89 -33.72
C ARG A 324 -7.62 27.50 -33.07
N VAL A 325 -8.47 26.66 -33.66
CA VAL A 325 -8.63 25.28 -33.27
C VAL A 325 -8.40 24.41 -34.49
N ALA A 326 -7.54 23.42 -34.39
CA ALA A 326 -7.28 22.41 -35.42
C ALA A 326 -7.75 21.02 -34.91
N PRO A 327 -9.05 20.72 -35.06
CA PRO A 327 -9.58 19.45 -34.59
C PRO A 327 -9.16 18.31 -35.52
N ALA A 328 -8.84 17.15 -34.95
CA ALA A 328 -8.60 15.91 -35.66
C ALA A 328 -9.43 14.79 -35.05
N ASP A 329 -9.88 13.84 -35.88
CA ASP A 329 -10.65 12.71 -35.39
C ASP A 329 -9.73 11.69 -34.72
N ALA A 330 -9.88 11.57 -33.42
CA ALA A 330 -9.14 10.62 -32.61
C ALA A 330 -9.98 10.09 -31.46
N HIS A 331 -9.75 8.82 -31.12
CA HIS A 331 -10.37 8.18 -29.99
C HIS A 331 -9.28 7.76 -28.99
N VAL A 332 -9.55 7.99 -27.73
CA VAL A 332 -8.67 7.63 -26.62
C VAL A 332 -9.46 6.95 -25.51
N ASP A 333 -8.80 6.13 -24.69
CA ASP A 333 -9.40 5.54 -23.50
C ASP A 333 -9.00 6.37 -22.28
N THR A 334 -9.96 7.13 -21.75
CA THR A 334 -9.70 8.05 -20.64
C THR A 334 -11.01 8.47 -19.95
N ASP A 335 -10.93 9.19 -18.86
CA ASP A 335 -12.09 9.83 -18.23
C ASP A 335 -12.36 11.18 -18.92
N PRO A 336 -13.50 11.36 -19.60
CA PRO A 336 -13.78 12.58 -20.38
C PRO A 336 -13.88 13.84 -19.53
N LEU A 337 -14.40 13.73 -18.28
CA LEU A 337 -14.53 14.88 -17.39
C LEU A 337 -13.18 15.35 -16.87
N LEU A 338 -12.31 14.40 -16.54
CA LEU A 338 -10.98 14.71 -16.05
C LEU A 338 -10.08 15.23 -17.17
N LEU A 339 -10.15 14.64 -18.38
CA LEU A 339 -9.43 15.14 -19.55
C LEU A 339 -9.91 16.56 -19.93
N GLU A 340 -11.22 16.79 -19.98
CA GLU A 340 -11.79 18.12 -20.25
C GLU A 340 -11.26 19.15 -19.26
N ARG A 341 -11.19 18.79 -17.98
CA ARG A 341 -10.67 19.68 -16.93
C ARG A 341 -9.18 20.00 -17.11
N VAL A 342 -8.37 19.04 -17.56
CA VAL A 342 -6.97 19.27 -17.91
C VAL A 342 -6.88 20.30 -19.04
N VAL A 343 -7.58 20.07 -20.16
CA VAL A 343 -7.52 20.93 -21.33
C VAL A 343 -8.04 22.35 -21.01
N ARG A 344 -9.15 22.47 -20.26
CA ARG A 344 -9.69 23.76 -19.80
C ARG A 344 -8.68 24.56 -18.99
N ASN A 345 -8.02 23.92 -18.01
CA ASN A 345 -7.00 24.62 -17.22
C ASN A 345 -5.83 25.14 -18.08
N LEU A 346 -5.44 24.41 -19.13
CA LEU A 346 -4.40 24.84 -20.05
C LEU A 346 -4.89 26.01 -20.93
N VAL A 347 -6.12 25.93 -21.47
CA VAL A 347 -6.73 26.98 -22.28
C VAL A 347 -6.97 28.25 -21.45
N ASP A 348 -7.48 28.12 -20.22
CA ASP A 348 -7.66 29.25 -19.29
C ASP A 348 -6.34 30.00 -19.07
N ASN A 349 -5.25 29.24 -18.84
CA ASN A 349 -3.93 29.84 -18.67
C ASN A 349 -3.47 30.57 -19.95
N ALA A 350 -3.64 29.98 -21.13
CA ALA A 350 -3.28 30.58 -22.39
C ALA A 350 -4.02 31.94 -22.61
N PHE A 351 -5.34 31.95 -22.40
CA PHE A 351 -6.12 33.20 -22.50
C PHE A 351 -5.79 34.23 -21.43
N LYS A 352 -5.37 33.78 -20.26
CA LYS A 352 -5.04 34.67 -19.14
C LYS A 352 -3.69 35.37 -19.31
N TYR A 353 -2.69 34.64 -19.83
CA TYR A 353 -1.33 35.13 -19.93
C TYR A 353 -0.99 35.70 -21.32
N THR A 354 -1.97 35.72 -22.24
CA THR A 354 -1.85 36.40 -23.55
C THR A 354 -2.63 37.72 -23.54
N ALA A 355 -1.91 38.84 -23.55
CA ALA A 355 -2.53 40.16 -23.61
C ALA A 355 -2.86 40.56 -25.04
N ALA A 356 -2.07 40.15 -26.02
CA ALA A 356 -2.27 40.42 -27.45
C ALA A 356 -1.64 39.28 -28.27
N GLY A 357 -2.22 38.94 -29.42
CA GLY A 357 -1.74 37.88 -30.29
C GLY A 357 -2.73 36.74 -30.45
N SER A 358 -2.28 35.50 -30.26
CA SER A 358 -3.09 34.30 -30.55
C SER A 358 -2.96 33.20 -29.52
N VAL A 359 -4.05 32.44 -29.42
CA VAL A 359 -4.11 31.14 -28.71
C VAL A 359 -4.48 30.09 -29.75
N SER A 360 -3.85 28.93 -29.73
CA SER A 360 -4.28 27.76 -30.53
C SER A 360 -4.45 26.49 -29.67
N LEU A 361 -5.39 25.66 -30.10
CA LEU A 361 -5.70 24.37 -29.53
C LEU A 361 -5.65 23.33 -30.66
N ASP A 362 -4.59 22.55 -30.70
CA ASP A 362 -4.26 21.69 -31.81
C ASP A 362 -4.30 20.22 -31.37
N ILE A 363 -4.84 19.32 -32.21
CA ILE A 363 -4.75 17.87 -32.04
C ILE A 363 -3.72 17.36 -33.06
N GLU A 364 -2.62 16.86 -32.57
CA GLU A 364 -1.56 16.23 -33.37
C GLU A 364 -1.67 14.71 -33.25
N LEU A 365 -1.71 14.02 -34.39
CA LEU A 365 -1.88 12.56 -34.44
C LEU A 365 -0.58 11.90 -34.89
N ASP A 366 -0.18 10.90 -34.14
CA ASP A 366 0.86 9.94 -34.52
C ASP A 366 0.24 8.53 -34.67
N GLU A 367 1.03 7.55 -35.08
CA GLU A 367 0.54 6.16 -35.27
C GLU A 367 -0.08 5.58 -33.99
N GLN A 368 0.50 5.87 -32.84
CA GLN A 368 0.11 5.28 -31.54
C GLN A 368 -0.37 6.31 -30.53
N THR A 369 -0.25 7.60 -30.80
CA THR A 369 -0.52 8.66 -29.83
C THR A 369 -1.40 9.76 -30.39
N VAL A 370 -2.11 10.42 -29.47
CA VAL A 370 -2.87 11.66 -29.68
C VAL A 370 -2.27 12.71 -28.76
N ARG A 371 -1.75 13.77 -29.32
CA ARG A 371 -1.17 14.90 -28.60
C ARG A 371 -2.11 16.10 -28.69
N ILE A 372 -2.61 16.57 -27.55
CA ILE A 372 -3.44 17.77 -27.44
C ILE A 372 -2.53 18.92 -26.99
N ALA A 373 -2.30 19.87 -27.85
CA ALA A 373 -1.41 21.01 -27.62
C ALA A 373 -2.17 22.33 -27.52
N VAL A 374 -1.92 23.08 -26.44
CA VAL A 374 -2.39 24.45 -26.24
C VAL A 374 -1.20 25.38 -26.38
N ARG A 375 -1.23 26.24 -27.39
CA ARG A 375 -0.15 27.21 -27.67
C ARG A 375 -0.65 28.64 -27.47
N ASP A 376 0.15 29.46 -26.83
CA ASP A 376 -0.09 30.89 -26.64
C ASP A 376 1.10 31.71 -27.10
N THR A 377 0.85 32.97 -27.46
CA THR A 377 1.87 33.95 -27.80
C THR A 377 2.09 34.97 -26.68
N GLY A 378 1.87 34.55 -25.45
CA GLY A 378 1.96 35.39 -24.25
C GLY A 378 3.39 35.66 -23.76
N ALA A 379 3.51 35.99 -22.48
CA ALA A 379 4.78 36.39 -21.86
C ALA A 379 5.85 35.31 -21.86
N GLY A 380 5.48 34.03 -22.01
CA GLY A 380 6.40 32.91 -21.90
C GLY A 380 6.91 32.68 -20.46
N ILE A 381 7.66 31.60 -20.27
CA ILE A 381 8.10 31.10 -18.95
C ILE A 381 9.62 30.89 -18.95
N PRO A 382 10.36 31.56 -18.04
CA PRO A 382 11.80 31.36 -17.90
C PRO A 382 12.14 29.89 -17.54
N LYS A 383 13.28 29.40 -18.02
CA LYS A 383 13.72 27.99 -17.79
C LYS A 383 13.78 27.63 -16.31
N CYS A 384 14.23 28.54 -15.44
CA CYS A 384 14.32 28.31 -13.99
C CYS A 384 12.96 28.20 -13.29
N GLU A 385 11.86 28.61 -13.93
CA GLU A 385 10.53 28.61 -13.36
C GLU A 385 9.65 27.45 -13.84
N ARG A 386 10.05 26.72 -14.89
CA ARG A 386 9.23 25.71 -15.57
C ARG A 386 8.78 24.55 -14.65
N GLU A 387 9.56 24.19 -13.65
CA GLU A 387 9.15 23.17 -12.66
C GLU A 387 8.24 23.76 -11.59
N ARG A 388 8.53 25.00 -11.18
CA ARG A 388 7.84 25.67 -10.07
C ARG A 388 6.43 26.14 -10.42
N ILE A 389 6.12 26.38 -11.69
CA ILE A 389 4.76 26.76 -12.12
C ILE A 389 3.71 25.69 -11.84
N PHE A 390 4.11 24.47 -11.57
CA PHE A 390 3.22 23.37 -11.16
C PHE A 390 3.06 23.26 -9.63
N GLU A 391 3.75 24.11 -8.85
CA GLU A 391 3.56 24.22 -7.40
C GLU A 391 2.28 25.02 -7.10
N GLU A 392 1.65 24.69 -5.97
CA GLU A 392 0.44 25.38 -5.52
C GLU A 392 0.75 26.84 -5.19
N PHE A 393 -0.16 27.74 -5.58
CA PHE A 393 -0.07 29.20 -5.35
C PHE A 393 1.14 29.87 -5.99
N TYR A 394 1.90 29.16 -6.82
CA TYR A 394 3.06 29.75 -7.48
C TYR A 394 2.67 30.50 -8.75
N GLN A 395 3.23 31.68 -8.95
CA GLN A 395 3.00 32.54 -10.13
C GLN A 395 4.29 33.28 -10.50
N VAL A 396 4.67 33.21 -11.76
CA VAL A 396 5.86 33.90 -12.28
C VAL A 396 5.64 35.41 -12.23
N GLY A 397 6.56 36.16 -11.59
CA GLY A 397 6.55 37.64 -11.57
C GLY A 397 5.39 38.27 -10.81
N ASN A 398 4.80 37.56 -9.81
CA ASN A 398 3.73 38.11 -8.98
C ASN A 398 4.04 38.04 -7.47
N PRO A 399 5.09 38.72 -6.96
CA PRO A 399 5.46 38.68 -5.53
C PRO A 399 4.37 39.34 -4.66
N GLU A 400 3.61 40.30 -5.17
CA GLU A 400 2.56 41.04 -4.46
C GLU A 400 1.21 40.31 -4.45
N ARG A 401 1.11 39.09 -5.05
CA ARG A 401 -0.11 38.28 -5.13
C ARG A 401 -1.33 39.04 -5.66
N ASP A 402 -1.16 39.75 -6.76
CA ASP A 402 -2.26 40.42 -7.46
C ASP A 402 -3.34 39.36 -7.80
N ARG A 403 -4.51 39.51 -7.17
CA ARG A 403 -5.66 38.57 -7.30
C ARG A 403 -6.24 38.57 -8.72
N GLY A 404 -6.00 39.62 -9.53
CA GLY A 404 -6.41 39.68 -10.93
C GLY A 404 -5.70 38.62 -11.81
N LYS A 405 -4.53 38.16 -11.38
CA LYS A 405 -3.74 37.14 -12.08
C LYS A 405 -4.11 35.69 -11.69
N GLY A 406 -5.22 35.48 -10.94
CA GLY A 406 -5.73 34.16 -10.54
C GLY A 406 -5.02 33.58 -9.32
N LEU A 407 -5.19 32.28 -9.05
CA LEU A 407 -4.84 31.65 -7.77
C LEU A 407 -3.57 30.79 -7.81
N GLY A 408 -3.02 30.49 -8.98
CA GLY A 408 -1.85 29.62 -9.12
C GLY A 408 -2.12 28.13 -8.81
N LEU A 409 -3.37 27.67 -8.95
CA LEU A 409 -3.76 26.28 -8.66
C LEU A 409 -4.00 25.45 -9.93
N GLY A 410 -4.26 26.08 -11.09
CA GLY A 410 -4.64 25.40 -12.33
C GLY A 410 -3.62 24.38 -12.81
N LEU A 411 -2.33 24.74 -12.89
CA LEU A 411 -1.26 23.84 -13.32
C LEU A 411 -0.96 22.75 -12.28
N ALA A 412 -1.11 23.04 -10.99
CA ALA A 412 -1.02 22.04 -9.94
C ALA A 412 -2.10 20.96 -10.07
N ILE A 413 -3.32 21.35 -10.48
CA ILE A 413 -4.42 20.43 -10.80
C ILE A 413 -4.07 19.62 -12.06
N VAL A 414 -3.58 20.26 -13.13
CA VAL A 414 -3.16 19.58 -14.36
C VAL A 414 -2.14 18.49 -14.06
N ARG A 415 -1.11 18.76 -13.29
CA ARG A 415 -0.06 17.79 -12.92
C ARG A 415 -0.60 16.59 -12.17
N ARG A 416 -1.54 16.79 -11.23
CA ARG A 416 -2.18 15.72 -10.47
C ARG A 416 -3.12 14.87 -11.32
N LEU A 417 -3.94 15.52 -12.14
CA LEU A 417 -4.85 14.84 -13.07
C LEU A 417 -4.08 14.04 -14.12
N ALA A 418 -3.01 14.60 -14.66
CA ALA A 418 -2.16 13.91 -15.62
C ALA A 418 -1.56 12.64 -15.00
N ARG A 419 -1.03 12.71 -13.77
CA ARG A 419 -0.56 11.52 -13.04
C ARG A 419 -1.65 10.49 -12.82
N LEU A 420 -2.86 10.93 -12.44
CA LEU A 420 -4.00 10.05 -12.19
C LEU A 420 -4.46 9.33 -13.45
N LEU A 421 -4.42 10.01 -14.60
CA LEU A 421 -4.80 9.49 -15.92
C LEU A 421 -3.66 8.81 -16.67
N GLY A 422 -2.43 8.81 -16.12
CA GLY A 422 -1.25 8.27 -16.79
C GLY A 422 -0.82 9.07 -18.02
N LEU A 423 -1.07 10.40 -18.04
CA LEU A 423 -0.73 11.29 -19.14
C LEU A 423 0.66 11.92 -18.93
N GLU A 424 1.38 12.10 -20.02
CA GLU A 424 2.60 12.91 -20.07
C GLU A 424 2.25 14.38 -20.36
N VAL A 425 2.77 15.30 -19.53
CA VAL A 425 2.59 16.74 -19.69
C VAL A 425 3.90 17.35 -20.17
N GLU A 426 3.88 17.93 -21.34
CA GLU A 426 5.03 18.60 -21.95
C GLU A 426 4.88 20.11 -21.84
N LEU A 427 6.01 20.82 -21.70
CA LEU A 427 6.08 22.26 -21.69
C LEU A 427 7.26 22.76 -22.53
N GLU A 428 6.94 23.52 -23.57
CA GLU A 428 7.88 24.28 -24.34
C GLU A 428 7.54 25.79 -24.18
N SER A 429 8.48 26.59 -23.73
CA SER A 429 8.21 28.03 -23.52
C SER A 429 9.50 28.82 -23.50
N ASP A 430 9.46 29.99 -24.13
CA ASP A 430 10.55 30.97 -24.09
C ASP A 430 10.02 32.36 -23.72
N PRO A 431 10.73 33.11 -22.85
CA PRO A 431 10.31 34.47 -22.48
C PRO A 431 10.07 35.35 -23.69
N GLY A 432 8.89 35.98 -23.75
CA GLY A 432 8.46 36.86 -24.83
C GLY A 432 8.03 36.18 -26.14
N ARG A 433 8.04 34.83 -26.19
CA ARG A 433 7.60 34.07 -27.37
C ARG A 433 6.36 33.22 -27.12
N GLY A 434 5.90 33.16 -25.87
CA GLY A 434 4.74 32.38 -25.46
C GLY A 434 5.09 31.00 -24.94
N SER A 435 4.06 30.17 -24.78
CA SER A 435 4.19 28.81 -24.24
C SER A 435 3.38 27.82 -25.05
N THR A 436 3.85 26.57 -25.04
CA THR A 436 3.12 25.39 -25.53
C THR A 436 3.03 24.37 -24.43
N PHE A 437 1.82 24.09 -23.99
CA PHE A 437 1.53 22.97 -23.10
C PHE A 437 0.88 21.86 -23.90
N ALA A 438 1.35 20.62 -23.75
CA ALA A 438 0.76 19.48 -24.41
C ALA A 438 0.53 18.31 -23.46
N VAL A 439 -0.50 17.53 -23.77
CA VAL A 439 -0.79 16.24 -23.09
C VAL A 439 -0.89 15.15 -24.13
N THR A 440 -0.24 14.02 -23.88
CA THR A 440 -0.15 12.89 -24.79
C THR A 440 -0.92 11.70 -24.24
N LEU A 441 -1.79 11.11 -25.09
CA LEU A 441 -2.62 9.95 -24.78
C LEU A 441 -2.36 8.82 -25.80
N ALA A 442 -2.59 7.58 -25.40
CA ALA A 442 -2.58 6.45 -26.33
C ALA A 442 -3.79 6.52 -27.27
N ARG A 443 -3.55 6.38 -28.59
CA ARG A 443 -4.58 6.37 -29.62
C ARG A 443 -5.26 5.00 -29.70
N LEU A 444 -6.61 5.00 -29.74
CA LEU A 444 -7.38 3.80 -30.01
C LEU A 444 -7.62 3.66 -31.52
N SER A 445 -7.34 2.48 -32.06
CA SER A 445 -7.64 2.14 -33.45
C SER A 445 -9.06 1.59 -33.57
N GLY A 446 -9.88 2.13 -34.51
CA GLY A 446 -11.21 1.61 -34.86
C GLY A 446 -12.26 2.70 -35.08
N GLU A 447 -13.11 2.55 -36.13
CA GLU A 447 -14.25 3.42 -36.41
C GLU A 447 -15.39 3.19 -35.42
N ILE A 448 -16.05 4.28 -34.97
CA ILE A 448 -17.20 4.21 -34.06
C ILE A 448 -18.32 5.13 -34.53
N PRO A 449 -19.60 4.73 -34.33
CA PRO A 449 -20.75 5.56 -34.63
C PRO A 449 -20.75 6.86 -33.84
N GLN A 450 -20.92 7.97 -34.50
CA GLN A 450 -20.99 9.30 -33.90
C GLN A 450 -22.28 9.47 -33.08
N PRO A 451 -22.21 9.93 -31.81
CA PRO A 451 -23.36 10.52 -31.17
C PRO A 451 -23.69 11.85 -31.82
N GLN A 452 -24.96 12.07 -32.12
CA GLN A 452 -25.43 13.33 -32.72
C GLN A 452 -25.21 14.50 -31.73
N PRO A 453 -24.71 15.65 -32.20
CA PRO A 453 -24.53 16.82 -31.33
C PRO A 453 -25.88 17.36 -30.85
N PRO A 454 -26.01 17.79 -29.59
CA PRO A 454 -27.20 18.47 -29.12
C PRO A 454 -27.38 19.81 -29.86
N ARG A 455 -28.58 20.09 -30.36
CA ARG A 455 -28.93 21.36 -31.01
C ARG A 455 -28.79 22.51 -30.03
N LEU A 456 -28.07 23.55 -30.42
CA LEU A 456 -27.96 24.82 -29.69
C LEU A 456 -29.33 25.53 -29.69
N PRO A 457 -29.79 26.05 -28.53
CA PRO A 457 -31.03 26.82 -28.48
C PRO A 457 -30.83 28.25 -29.01
N GLU A 458 -31.88 28.78 -29.69
CA GLU A 458 -31.95 30.16 -30.21
C GLU A 458 -32.01 31.22 -29.07
N PRO A 459 -31.73 32.52 -29.38
CA PRO A 459 -31.64 33.61 -28.39
C PRO A 459 -32.96 33.80 -27.60
N LEU A 460 -32.86 34.04 -26.30
CA LEU A 460 -33.94 34.00 -25.34
C LEU A 460 -34.54 35.37 -25.05
N ASP A 461 -35.87 35.50 -25.07
CA ASP A 461 -36.62 36.72 -24.77
C ASP A 461 -36.72 36.92 -23.25
N ALA A 462 -36.30 38.10 -22.75
CA ALA A 462 -36.11 38.38 -21.32
C ALA A 462 -37.41 38.48 -20.51
N GLY A 463 -38.57 38.52 -21.16
CA GLY A 463 -39.90 38.63 -20.51
C GLY A 463 -40.56 37.29 -20.13
N ALA A 464 -40.04 36.18 -20.56
CA ALA A 464 -40.72 34.84 -20.45
C ALA A 464 -40.81 34.24 -19.05
N LEU A 465 -40.19 34.83 -18.01
CA LEU A 465 -40.26 34.34 -16.62
C LEU A 465 -41.33 35.06 -15.77
N ALA A 466 -41.87 36.18 -16.25
CA ALA A 466 -42.85 36.96 -15.48
C ALA A 466 -44.15 36.15 -15.24
N GLY A 467 -44.50 35.95 -13.98
CA GLY A 467 -45.68 35.20 -13.59
C GLY A 467 -45.46 33.68 -13.40
N ALA A 468 -44.30 33.15 -13.78
CA ALA A 468 -43.99 31.72 -13.62
C ALA A 468 -44.04 31.29 -12.15
N LYS A 469 -44.70 30.16 -11.89
CA LYS A 469 -44.87 29.58 -10.55
C LYS A 469 -43.75 28.58 -10.27
N VAL A 470 -42.85 28.92 -9.36
CA VAL A 470 -41.62 28.17 -9.07
C VAL A 470 -41.68 27.58 -7.66
N LEU A 471 -41.40 26.28 -7.56
CA LEU A 471 -41.14 25.63 -6.29
C LEU A 471 -39.63 25.47 -6.09
N VAL A 472 -39.11 26.05 -4.99
CA VAL A 472 -37.72 25.88 -4.55
C VAL A 472 -37.65 24.90 -3.41
N VAL A 473 -36.87 23.83 -3.56
CA VAL A 473 -36.63 22.81 -2.55
C VAL A 473 -35.16 22.81 -2.18
N ASP A 474 -34.81 23.34 -1.02
CA ASP A 474 -33.45 23.44 -0.51
C ASP A 474 -33.51 23.41 1.02
N ASP A 475 -32.68 22.62 1.70
CA ASP A 475 -32.72 22.48 3.15
C ASP A 475 -32.10 23.69 3.88
N GLU A 476 -31.28 24.50 3.18
CA GLU A 476 -30.62 25.67 3.76
C GLU A 476 -31.53 26.92 3.73
N PRO A 477 -31.93 27.48 4.90
CA PRO A 477 -32.83 28.63 4.97
C PRO A 477 -32.31 29.86 4.23
N SER A 478 -31.00 30.13 4.30
CA SER A 478 -30.39 31.31 3.68
C SER A 478 -30.41 31.21 2.14
N VAL A 479 -30.26 30.02 1.59
CA VAL A 479 -30.35 29.75 0.15
C VAL A 479 -31.80 29.91 -0.31
N ARG A 480 -32.78 29.36 0.43
CA ARG A 480 -34.20 29.54 0.12
C ARG A 480 -34.62 31.02 0.07
N VAL A 481 -34.17 31.82 1.06
CA VAL A 481 -34.45 33.26 1.09
C VAL A 481 -33.80 33.98 -0.11
N GLY A 482 -32.51 33.70 -0.39
CA GLY A 482 -31.78 34.29 -1.50
C GLY A 482 -32.38 33.91 -2.85
N MET A 483 -32.70 32.62 -3.07
CA MET A 483 -33.31 32.11 -4.30
C MET A 483 -34.70 32.74 -4.53
N ARG A 484 -35.55 32.81 -3.48
CA ARG A 484 -36.85 33.48 -3.54
C ARG A 484 -36.70 34.95 -3.96
N ALA A 485 -35.79 35.71 -3.31
CA ALA A 485 -35.59 37.11 -3.61
C ALA A 485 -35.11 37.33 -5.05
N LEU A 486 -34.25 36.46 -5.55
CA LEU A 486 -33.74 36.50 -6.92
C LEU A 486 -34.84 36.20 -7.95
N LEU A 487 -35.61 35.15 -7.77
CA LEU A 487 -36.67 34.72 -8.67
C LEU A 487 -37.85 35.72 -8.70
N GLU A 488 -38.24 36.27 -7.52
CA GLU A 488 -39.25 37.31 -7.42
C GLU A 488 -38.79 38.61 -8.13
N SER A 489 -37.50 38.91 -8.15
CA SER A 489 -36.98 40.05 -8.90
C SER A 489 -37.13 39.90 -10.43
N TRP A 490 -37.29 38.67 -10.93
CA TRP A 490 -37.64 38.37 -12.33
C TRP A 490 -39.14 38.27 -12.58
N GLY A 491 -39.98 38.54 -11.54
CA GLY A 491 -41.42 38.52 -11.64
C GLY A 491 -42.05 37.12 -11.43
N CYS A 492 -41.28 36.14 -10.96
CA CYS A 492 -41.82 34.81 -10.64
C CYS A 492 -42.64 34.79 -9.35
N ARG A 493 -43.59 33.85 -9.22
CA ARG A 493 -44.26 33.51 -7.96
C ARG A 493 -43.58 32.33 -7.32
N VAL A 494 -43.02 32.50 -6.12
CA VAL A 494 -42.11 31.51 -5.53
C VAL A 494 -42.67 30.90 -4.27
N ALA A 495 -42.86 29.58 -4.23
CA ALA A 495 -43.00 28.78 -3.03
C ALA A 495 -41.63 28.15 -2.70
N ALA A 496 -41.26 28.08 -1.43
CA ALA A 496 -39.98 27.50 -1.01
C ALA A 496 -40.16 26.64 0.22
N CYS A 497 -39.53 25.45 0.20
CA CYS A 497 -39.60 24.44 1.25
C CYS A 497 -38.26 23.76 1.51
N SER A 498 -38.14 23.08 2.64
CA SER A 498 -36.92 22.42 3.07
C SER A 498 -36.75 20.97 2.55
N GLY A 499 -37.82 20.36 2.05
CA GLY A 499 -37.84 18.98 1.59
C GLY A 499 -39.22 18.50 1.19
N PHE A 500 -39.35 17.19 0.92
CA PHE A 500 -40.57 16.59 0.38
C PHE A 500 -41.82 16.79 1.26
N VAL A 501 -41.68 16.61 2.58
CA VAL A 501 -42.83 16.72 3.51
C VAL A 501 -43.42 18.13 3.54
N GLU A 502 -42.58 19.15 3.55
CA GLU A 502 -43.02 20.54 3.52
C GLU A 502 -43.61 20.91 2.16
N ALA A 503 -42.99 20.41 1.07
CA ALA A 503 -43.53 20.57 -0.27
C ALA A 503 -44.94 20.00 -0.41
N GLN A 504 -45.22 18.81 0.15
CA GLN A 504 -46.54 18.21 0.15
C GLN A 504 -47.56 19.09 0.88
N ARG A 505 -47.21 19.61 2.05
CA ARG A 505 -48.13 20.52 2.82
C ARG A 505 -48.45 21.77 2.03
N LEU A 506 -47.47 22.38 1.39
CA LEU A 506 -47.69 23.55 0.54
C LEU A 506 -48.64 23.26 -0.63
N LEU A 507 -48.52 22.06 -1.22
CA LEU A 507 -49.41 21.61 -2.31
C LEU A 507 -50.83 21.32 -1.82
N ASP A 508 -50.97 20.80 -0.59
CA ASP A 508 -52.29 20.52 0.03
C ASP A 508 -53.03 21.81 0.42
N ASP A 509 -52.28 22.78 1.00
CA ASP A 509 -52.87 24.01 1.56
C ASP A 509 -53.24 25.03 0.47
N TYR A 510 -52.49 25.09 -0.63
CA TYR A 510 -52.58 26.17 -1.62
C TYR A 510 -52.97 25.73 -3.04
N ALA A 511 -53.24 24.43 -3.27
CA ALA A 511 -53.54 23.89 -4.60
C ALA A 511 -52.62 24.47 -5.70
N LEU A 512 -51.30 24.47 -5.45
CA LEU A 512 -50.30 25.12 -6.30
C LEU A 512 -50.21 24.41 -7.63
N ASP A 513 -50.51 25.11 -8.70
CA ASP A 513 -50.17 24.76 -10.07
C ASP A 513 -48.76 25.28 -10.34
N LEU A 514 -47.81 24.42 -10.62
CA LEU A 514 -46.36 24.73 -10.72
C LEU A 514 -45.89 24.65 -12.15
N ASP A 515 -45.11 25.64 -12.58
CA ASP A 515 -44.48 25.67 -13.93
C ASP A 515 -43.07 25.04 -13.90
N VAL A 516 -42.34 25.14 -12.76
CA VAL A 516 -41.01 24.59 -12.62
C VAL A 516 -40.64 24.28 -11.18
N ILE A 517 -39.84 23.23 -10.97
CA ILE A 517 -39.26 22.85 -9.70
C ILE A 517 -37.74 23.08 -9.75
N ILE A 518 -37.18 23.78 -8.78
CA ILE A 518 -35.75 23.94 -8.54
C ILE A 518 -35.42 23.18 -7.26
N ALA A 519 -34.66 22.09 -7.35
CA ALA A 519 -34.36 21.26 -6.20
C ALA A 519 -32.85 21.13 -5.94
N ASP A 520 -32.44 21.26 -4.68
CA ASP A 520 -31.09 20.85 -4.28
C ASP A 520 -30.94 19.34 -4.40
N PHE A 521 -29.79 18.90 -4.87
CA PHE A 521 -29.47 17.49 -4.98
C PHE A 521 -29.40 16.80 -3.60
N ARG A 522 -28.84 17.49 -2.60
CA ARG A 522 -28.80 17.03 -1.20
C ARG A 522 -29.80 17.78 -0.36
N LEU A 523 -30.66 17.05 0.31
CA LEU A 523 -31.61 17.58 1.28
C LEU A 523 -31.32 16.99 2.69
N ALA A 524 -31.82 17.62 3.72
CA ALA A 524 -31.67 17.14 5.09
C ALA A 524 -32.17 15.68 5.25
N GLN A 525 -31.69 14.97 6.27
CA GLN A 525 -32.10 13.59 6.60
C GLN A 525 -31.78 12.55 5.49
N HIS A 526 -30.74 12.79 4.68
CA HIS A 526 -30.35 11.93 3.56
C HIS A 526 -31.38 11.84 2.41
N GLU A 527 -32.33 12.78 2.34
CA GLU A 527 -33.22 12.87 1.17
C GLU A 527 -32.41 13.26 -0.07
N ASN A 528 -32.75 12.62 -1.22
CA ASN A 528 -32.17 12.92 -2.53
C ASN A 528 -33.15 13.80 -3.31
N GLY A 529 -32.69 14.94 -3.81
CA GLY A 529 -33.53 15.87 -4.58
C GLY A 529 -34.12 15.26 -5.84
N ILE A 530 -33.44 14.32 -6.52
CA ILE A 530 -33.98 13.60 -7.70
C ILE A 530 -35.22 12.79 -7.25
N GLU A 531 -35.11 12.07 -6.14
CA GLU A 531 -36.24 11.29 -5.61
C GLU A 531 -37.38 12.19 -5.17
N THR A 532 -37.06 13.34 -4.55
CA THR A 532 -38.06 14.35 -4.18
C THR A 532 -38.82 14.87 -5.41
N VAL A 533 -38.11 15.23 -6.49
CA VAL A 533 -38.74 15.66 -7.75
C VAL A 533 -39.59 14.52 -8.34
N ARG A 534 -39.11 13.28 -8.33
CA ARG A 534 -39.85 12.12 -8.84
C ARG A 534 -41.17 11.93 -8.06
N ARG A 535 -41.14 11.99 -6.75
CA ARG A 535 -42.34 11.87 -5.89
C ARG A 535 -43.34 13.02 -6.10
N LEU A 536 -42.82 14.24 -6.28
CA LEU A 536 -43.69 15.40 -6.56
C LEU A 536 -44.37 15.27 -7.94
N ARG A 537 -43.65 14.74 -8.97
CA ARG A 537 -44.20 14.49 -10.30
C ARG A 537 -45.31 13.43 -10.32
N VAL A 538 -45.30 12.47 -9.41
CA VAL A 538 -46.41 11.50 -9.28
C VAL A 538 -47.77 12.20 -9.02
N ARG A 539 -47.75 13.35 -8.35
CA ARG A 539 -48.94 14.11 -8.03
C ARG A 539 -49.23 15.26 -9.00
N LEU A 540 -48.16 15.96 -9.42
CA LEU A 540 -48.25 17.18 -10.24
C LEU A 540 -48.23 16.93 -11.75
N GLY A 541 -47.99 15.68 -12.18
CA GLY A 541 -47.66 15.39 -13.55
C GLY A 541 -46.17 15.68 -13.89
N ASP A 542 -45.84 15.71 -15.16
CA ASP A 542 -44.46 15.90 -15.60
C ASP A 542 -44.02 17.38 -15.56
N VAL A 543 -44.07 17.98 -14.40
CA VAL A 543 -43.61 19.36 -14.19
C VAL A 543 -42.14 19.45 -14.50
N PRO A 544 -41.71 20.44 -15.33
CA PRO A 544 -40.31 20.71 -15.59
C PRO A 544 -39.51 20.91 -14.29
N ALA A 545 -38.31 20.34 -14.22
CA ALA A 545 -37.47 20.48 -13.04
C ALA A 545 -36.01 20.70 -13.41
N LEU A 546 -35.27 21.42 -12.57
CA LEU A 546 -33.84 21.58 -12.64
C LEU A 546 -33.21 21.29 -11.28
N MET A 547 -32.02 20.69 -11.32
CA MET A 547 -31.27 20.33 -10.13
C MET A 547 -30.15 21.36 -9.87
N VAL A 548 -29.96 21.69 -8.60
CA VAL A 548 -28.83 22.54 -8.17
C VAL A 548 -28.01 21.72 -7.17
N SER A 549 -26.70 21.70 -7.28
CA SER A 549 -25.87 20.96 -6.33
C SER A 549 -24.53 21.63 -6.07
N GLY A 550 -24.09 21.52 -4.84
CA GLY A 550 -22.73 21.85 -4.43
C GLY A 550 -21.73 20.68 -4.55
N ASP A 551 -22.19 19.50 -4.95
CA ASP A 551 -21.33 18.32 -5.02
C ASP A 551 -20.60 18.24 -6.38
N THR A 552 -19.28 18.14 -6.33
CA THR A 552 -18.43 18.03 -7.53
C THR A 552 -17.89 16.60 -7.73
N ALA A 553 -18.42 15.62 -6.95
CA ALA A 553 -18.00 14.22 -7.08
C ALA A 553 -18.46 13.67 -8.44
N PRO A 554 -17.59 13.00 -9.22
CA PRO A 554 -17.92 12.47 -10.54
C PRO A 554 -19.12 11.51 -10.52
N GLU A 555 -19.24 10.70 -9.47
CA GLU A 555 -20.36 9.76 -9.27
C GLU A 555 -21.72 10.47 -9.19
N ARG A 556 -21.76 11.61 -8.51
CA ARG A 556 -23.00 12.42 -8.33
C ARG A 556 -23.39 13.17 -9.59
N LEU A 557 -22.40 13.64 -10.32
CA LEU A 557 -22.59 14.26 -11.63
C LEU A 557 -23.21 13.28 -12.62
N ARG A 558 -22.79 12.03 -12.60
CA ARG A 558 -23.35 10.97 -13.44
C ARG A 558 -24.77 10.61 -13.05
N GLU A 559 -25.06 10.52 -11.74
CA GLU A 559 -26.40 10.27 -11.23
C GLU A 559 -27.37 11.39 -11.70
N ALA A 560 -26.91 12.64 -11.62
CA ALA A 560 -27.66 13.78 -12.12
C ALA A 560 -27.84 13.74 -13.65
N GLN A 561 -26.81 13.42 -14.40
CA GLN A 561 -26.90 13.27 -15.86
C GLN A 561 -27.79 12.11 -16.28
N ALA A 562 -27.74 10.97 -15.58
CA ALA A 562 -28.60 9.82 -15.83
C ALA A 562 -30.08 10.10 -15.53
N SER A 563 -30.39 11.08 -14.67
CA SER A 563 -31.76 11.50 -14.38
C SER A 563 -32.43 12.24 -15.54
N GLY A 564 -31.66 12.72 -16.52
CA GLY A 564 -32.15 13.52 -17.64
C GLY A 564 -32.60 14.95 -17.26
N LEU A 565 -32.43 15.35 -15.98
CA LEU A 565 -32.75 16.68 -15.50
C LEU A 565 -31.58 17.64 -15.75
N PRO A 566 -31.85 18.90 -16.15
CA PRO A 566 -30.81 19.95 -16.21
C PRO A 566 -30.19 20.15 -14.85
N PHE A 567 -28.88 20.38 -14.83
CA PHE A 567 -28.08 20.44 -13.63
C PHE A 567 -27.23 21.70 -13.55
N LEU A 568 -27.22 22.38 -12.40
CA LEU A 568 -26.42 23.57 -12.14
C LEU A 568 -25.55 23.38 -10.90
N HIS A 569 -24.32 23.86 -10.95
CA HIS A 569 -23.39 23.82 -9.83
C HIS A 569 -23.51 25.05 -8.93
N LYS A 570 -23.59 24.83 -7.60
CA LYS A 570 -23.47 25.89 -6.59
C LYS A 570 -22.00 26.37 -6.49
N PRO A 571 -21.74 27.68 -6.46
CA PRO A 571 -22.69 28.78 -6.52
C PRO A 571 -23.21 29.00 -7.94
N VAL A 572 -24.53 29.15 -8.07
CA VAL A 572 -25.17 29.38 -9.37
C VAL A 572 -25.19 30.88 -9.66
N SER A 573 -24.66 31.29 -10.83
CA SER A 573 -24.83 32.66 -11.27
C SER A 573 -26.27 32.95 -11.69
N ALA A 574 -26.75 34.17 -11.43
CA ALA A 574 -28.09 34.58 -11.78
C ALA A 574 -28.40 34.42 -13.29
N GLU A 575 -27.42 34.71 -14.14
CA GLU A 575 -27.55 34.55 -15.60
C GLU A 575 -27.73 33.08 -15.99
N LYS A 576 -26.89 32.19 -15.48
CA LYS A 576 -26.96 30.75 -15.78
C LYS A 576 -28.25 30.11 -15.29
N LEU A 577 -28.72 30.51 -14.10
CA LEU A 577 -30.02 30.07 -13.56
C LEU A 577 -31.15 30.51 -14.47
N LYS A 578 -31.15 31.80 -14.89
CA LYS A 578 -32.16 32.37 -15.79
C LYS A 578 -32.21 31.64 -17.13
N GLU A 579 -31.07 31.46 -17.79
CA GLU A 579 -30.95 30.71 -19.03
C GLU A 579 -31.50 29.28 -18.91
N THR A 580 -31.10 28.56 -17.85
CA THR A 580 -31.51 27.16 -17.66
C THR A 580 -33.02 27.07 -17.40
N MET A 581 -33.58 27.97 -16.58
CA MET A 581 -35.02 28.02 -16.33
C MET A 581 -35.81 28.28 -17.62
N LEU A 582 -35.38 29.23 -18.44
CA LEU A 582 -36.01 29.51 -19.72
C LEU A 582 -35.96 28.31 -20.68
N ALA A 583 -34.85 27.59 -20.69
CA ALA A 583 -34.71 26.38 -21.51
C ALA A 583 -35.62 25.24 -21.02
N VAL A 584 -35.84 25.13 -19.71
CA VAL A 584 -36.69 24.11 -19.08
C VAL A 584 -38.19 24.40 -19.27
N LEU A 585 -38.61 25.66 -19.19
CA LEU A 585 -40.01 26.09 -19.38
C LEU A 585 -40.50 26.01 -20.86
N ARG A 586 -39.58 25.89 -21.83
CA ARG A 586 -39.91 25.72 -23.24
C ARG A 586 -40.12 24.25 -23.68
N ARG A 587 -39.73 23.31 -22.83
CA ARG A 587 -39.96 21.87 -23.08
C ARG A 587 -41.36 21.46 -22.67
#